data_62adb5c7d2595c159fa68dab4312422a
#
_entry.id   62adb5c7d2595c159fa68dab4312422a
#
_cell.length_a   1.000
_cell.length_b   1.000
_cell.length_c   1.000
_cell.angle_alpha   90.00
_cell.angle_beta   90.00
_cell.angle_gamma   90.00
#
_symmetry.space_group_name_H-M   'P 1'
#
loop_
_entity.id
_entity.type
_entity.pdbx_description
1 polymer ?
#
loop_
_entity_poly.entity_id
_entity_poly.type
_entity_poly.pdbx_seq_one_letter_code
_entity_poly.pdbx_strand_id
1 'polypeptide(L)'
;MARPKKSAKTSDQPAVAPSLPKAATGIQGLDEITGGGLPRGRPTLICGSAGSGKTMLAAEFLVHGAVDYGEPGVFMMFEENAEELAQNLRSLGVDLDKLRKQKKIAVDHVHIERNEIQETGEYDLEGLFIRLGHAIDTIGAKRVVLDTIEALFSGLPNHAVLRAELRRLFRWLKDRGVTAVITGERGEQSLTRYGLEEYVADCVILLDHRIVDQVSTRRLRVVKYRGTAHGTNEYPFLIAANGVSVLPITSMRLDHEADSTRVSTGIDGLDDMLGGAGVYRGSSTLVSGAPGTGKSSIGASFVNAACRRGERALLFAYEESSSQLLRNMASIGLDLGQWERQGLLHIDASRPTLHGLEQHLVHMYELVRRLKPSVVVVDPISNLTLDKDDRSLKPMLMRLIDYFKQQGVTALFSSLTSDLAADVVDSQVGVSSLMDTWILLSNLAGNGERTRTLQVLKSRGMPHSHQVREFVMGNRGVDLVEVYLSGDRVLTGTARVSQVAQEEAASDLRRRDHERRLKELASHRKAIDAQIAALQAQAVERAGEVEFAIERERLHAEGASTRARALARSRDVPPPQPRPEPPRRVPAATRKDSK
;
A
#
# COMPACT_ATOMS: atom_id res chain seq x y z
N MET A 1 -43.86 28.20 40.96
CA MET A 1 -44.34 26.83 40.68
C MET A 1 -43.55 26.25 39.50
N ALA A 2 -42.55 25.46 39.78
CA ALA A 2 -41.65 24.84 38.82
C ALA A 2 -42.15 23.40 38.54
N ARG A 3 -42.34 23.04 37.29
CA ARG A 3 -42.69 21.67 36.86
C ARG A 3 -41.44 20.75 36.90
N PRO A 4 -41.56 19.50 37.35
CA PRO A 4 -40.44 18.55 37.38
C PRO A 4 -40.14 18.01 35.97
N LYS A 5 -38.84 17.93 35.62
CA LYS A 5 -38.31 17.28 34.40
C LYS A 5 -38.54 15.75 34.52
N LYS A 6 -39.15 15.16 33.48
CA LYS A 6 -39.25 13.72 33.30
C LYS A 6 -37.87 13.12 33.06
N SER A 7 -37.53 12.12 33.89
CA SER A 7 -36.34 11.27 33.75
C SER A 7 -36.38 10.51 32.43
N ALA A 8 -35.24 10.51 31.72
CA ALA A 8 -35.00 9.73 30.53
C ALA A 8 -35.03 8.22 30.87
N LYS A 9 -35.81 7.46 30.13
CA LYS A 9 -35.82 6.00 30.15
C LYS A 9 -34.46 5.50 29.65
N THR A 10 -33.71 4.80 30.48
CA THR A 10 -32.61 3.93 30.11
C THR A 10 -33.13 2.91 29.10
N SER A 11 -32.54 2.88 27.91
CA SER A 11 -32.79 1.86 26.90
C SER A 11 -32.28 0.52 27.41
N ASP A 12 -33.22 -0.39 27.71
CA ASP A 12 -32.95 -1.82 27.91
C ASP A 12 -32.31 -2.36 26.62
N GLN A 13 -30.99 -2.49 26.60
CA GLN A 13 -30.34 -3.34 25.61
C GLN A 13 -30.69 -4.79 25.98
N PRO A 14 -31.24 -5.60 25.03
CA PRO A 14 -31.51 -7.01 25.28
C PRO A 14 -30.22 -7.69 25.74
N ALA A 15 -30.28 -8.38 26.87
CA ALA A 15 -29.18 -9.19 27.38
C ALA A 15 -28.73 -10.16 26.28
N VAL A 16 -27.49 -10.00 25.81
CA VAL A 16 -26.88 -10.89 24.84
C VAL A 16 -26.88 -12.28 25.48
N ALA A 17 -27.60 -13.23 24.86
CA ALA A 17 -27.63 -14.61 25.30
C ALA A 17 -26.19 -15.14 25.44
N PRO A 18 -25.86 -15.93 26.50
CA PRO A 18 -24.51 -16.40 26.74
C PRO A 18 -23.99 -17.13 25.52
N SER A 19 -22.89 -16.65 24.94
CA SER A 19 -22.26 -17.28 23.79
C SER A 19 -21.82 -18.69 24.15
N LEU A 20 -21.89 -19.61 23.18
CA LEU A 20 -21.43 -20.99 23.35
C LEU A 20 -19.98 -20.99 23.85
N PRO A 21 -19.66 -21.70 24.98
CA PRO A 21 -18.28 -21.78 25.45
C PRO A 21 -17.40 -22.46 24.42
N LYS A 22 -16.20 -21.88 24.18
CA LYS A 22 -15.24 -22.35 23.19
C LYS A 22 -13.94 -22.81 23.85
N ALA A 23 -13.29 -23.77 23.22
CA ALA A 23 -11.95 -24.23 23.55
C ALA A 23 -10.99 -23.68 22.49
N ALA A 24 -10.14 -22.75 22.89
CA ALA A 24 -9.11 -22.20 22.00
C ALA A 24 -8.23 -23.30 21.44
N THR A 25 -7.98 -23.28 20.15
CA THR A 25 -7.15 -24.31 19.50
C THR A 25 -5.67 -24.03 19.66
N GLY A 26 -5.29 -22.76 19.78
CA GLY A 26 -3.90 -22.31 19.72
C GLY A 26 -3.33 -22.30 18.30
N ILE A 27 -4.10 -22.82 17.32
CA ILE A 27 -3.69 -22.86 15.93
C ILE A 27 -3.92 -21.48 15.33
N GLN A 28 -2.85 -20.92 14.79
CA GLN A 28 -2.84 -19.57 14.24
C GLN A 28 -3.95 -19.39 13.18
N GLY A 29 -4.78 -18.34 13.34
CA GLY A 29 -5.86 -18.00 12.42
C GLY A 29 -7.11 -18.88 12.55
N LEU A 30 -7.03 -20.11 13.07
CA LEU A 30 -8.20 -20.98 13.24
C LEU A 30 -9.16 -20.42 14.31
N ASP A 31 -8.62 -19.94 15.42
CA ASP A 31 -9.42 -19.34 16.48
C ASP A 31 -10.12 -18.06 16.02
N GLU A 32 -9.49 -17.30 15.11
CA GLU A 32 -10.09 -16.10 14.51
C GLU A 32 -11.33 -16.44 13.65
N ILE A 33 -11.23 -17.41 12.74
CA ILE A 33 -12.32 -17.80 11.84
C ILE A 33 -13.46 -18.53 12.56
N THR A 34 -13.15 -19.16 13.69
CA THR A 34 -14.14 -19.84 14.55
C THR A 34 -14.69 -18.93 15.66
N GLY A 35 -14.13 -17.71 15.79
CA GLY A 35 -14.52 -16.74 16.82
C GLY A 35 -14.17 -17.18 18.24
N GLY A 36 -12.98 -17.79 18.41
CA GLY A 36 -12.41 -18.16 19.70
C GLY A 36 -12.16 -19.65 19.93
N GLY A 37 -12.24 -20.49 18.90
CA GLY A 37 -11.90 -21.91 18.98
C GLY A 37 -13.06 -22.87 18.71
N LEU A 38 -12.87 -24.13 19.07
CA LEU A 38 -13.85 -25.22 18.86
C LEU A 38 -14.93 -25.25 19.98
N PRO A 39 -16.11 -25.85 19.73
CA PRO A 39 -17.17 -25.92 20.74
C PRO A 39 -16.73 -26.76 21.94
N ARG A 40 -16.60 -26.13 23.11
CA ARG A 40 -16.11 -26.76 24.35
C ARG A 40 -17.06 -27.87 24.79
N GLY A 41 -16.50 -29.02 25.16
CA GLY A 41 -17.26 -30.19 25.60
C GLY A 41 -18.11 -30.85 24.51
N ARG A 42 -17.76 -30.63 23.23
CA ARG A 42 -18.52 -31.17 22.10
C ARG A 42 -17.59 -31.71 21.02
N PRO A 43 -18.07 -32.65 20.19
CA PRO A 43 -17.29 -33.22 19.11
C PRO A 43 -17.20 -32.28 17.88
N THR A 44 -16.02 -32.14 17.36
CA THR A 44 -15.67 -31.49 16.09
C THR A 44 -15.15 -32.56 15.13
N LEU A 45 -15.68 -32.59 13.92
CA LEU A 45 -15.20 -33.44 12.83
C LEU A 45 -14.26 -32.65 11.92
N ILE A 46 -13.06 -33.21 11.65
CA ILE A 46 -12.13 -32.71 10.64
C ILE A 46 -12.07 -33.74 9.51
N CYS A 47 -12.59 -33.40 8.35
CA CYS A 47 -12.61 -34.30 7.19
C CYS A 47 -11.71 -33.76 6.06
N GLY A 48 -11.12 -34.67 5.27
CA GLY A 48 -10.26 -34.32 4.15
C GLY A 48 -9.66 -35.55 3.48
N SER A 49 -9.07 -35.36 2.30
CA SER A 49 -8.33 -36.41 1.57
C SER A 49 -7.06 -36.81 2.29
N ALA A 50 -6.44 -37.91 1.85
CA ALA A 50 -5.10 -38.30 2.31
C ALA A 50 -4.09 -37.16 2.06
N GLY A 51 -3.19 -36.90 3.00
CA GLY A 51 -2.19 -35.84 2.92
C GLY A 51 -2.73 -34.41 3.08
N SER A 52 -4.02 -34.22 3.41
CA SER A 52 -4.60 -32.90 3.64
C SER A 52 -4.17 -32.24 4.96
N GLY A 53 -3.60 -33.00 5.91
CA GLY A 53 -3.10 -32.48 7.20
C GLY A 53 -4.04 -32.69 8.39
N LYS A 54 -5.01 -33.62 8.32
CA LYS A 54 -5.97 -33.92 9.40
C LYS A 54 -5.28 -34.24 10.71
N THR A 55 -4.40 -35.25 10.68
CA THR A 55 -3.64 -35.74 11.84
C THR A 55 -2.82 -34.63 12.49
N MET A 56 -2.15 -33.80 11.67
CA MET A 56 -1.30 -32.71 12.16
C MET A 56 -2.14 -31.62 12.85
N LEU A 57 -3.25 -31.20 12.25
CA LEU A 57 -4.14 -30.19 12.83
C LEU A 57 -4.78 -30.71 14.14
N ALA A 58 -5.17 -31.98 14.19
CA ALA A 58 -5.70 -32.64 15.39
C ALA A 58 -4.63 -32.76 16.50
N ALA A 59 -3.40 -33.11 16.14
CA ALA A 59 -2.28 -33.22 17.09
C ALA A 59 -1.92 -31.87 17.70
N GLU A 60 -1.86 -30.80 16.90
CA GLU A 60 -1.59 -29.45 17.42
C GLU A 60 -2.69 -28.96 18.36
N PHE A 61 -3.95 -29.25 18.06
CA PHE A 61 -5.04 -28.96 18.98
C PHE A 61 -4.82 -29.56 20.37
N LEU A 62 -4.28 -30.79 20.46
CA LEU A 62 -3.93 -31.39 21.75
C LEU A 62 -2.69 -30.77 22.37
N VAL A 63 -1.64 -30.57 21.57
CA VAL A 63 -0.35 -30.01 22.05
C VAL A 63 -0.55 -28.63 22.64
N HIS A 64 -1.20 -27.72 21.90
CA HIS A 64 -1.53 -26.39 22.40
C HIS A 64 -2.44 -26.44 23.62
N GLY A 65 -3.42 -27.37 23.63
CA GLY A 65 -4.26 -27.61 24.80
C GLY A 65 -3.44 -27.92 26.05
N ALA A 66 -2.52 -28.83 25.93
CA ALA A 66 -1.69 -29.29 27.03
C ALA A 66 -0.60 -28.30 27.45
N VAL A 67 -0.04 -27.54 26.52
CA VAL A 67 1.09 -26.63 26.76
C VAL A 67 0.62 -25.22 27.12
N ASP A 68 -0.29 -24.66 26.31
CA ASP A 68 -0.66 -23.25 26.39
C ASP A 68 -1.88 -23.01 27.30
N TYR A 69 -2.79 -23.99 27.36
CA TYR A 69 -4.05 -23.84 28.09
C TYR A 69 -4.16 -24.73 29.35
N GLY A 70 -3.16 -25.57 29.61
CA GLY A 70 -3.17 -26.49 30.76
C GLY A 70 -4.30 -27.53 30.70
N GLU A 71 -4.76 -27.90 29.52
CA GLU A 71 -5.80 -28.87 29.25
C GLU A 71 -5.18 -30.19 28.76
N PRO A 72 -4.96 -31.21 29.63
CA PRO A 72 -4.40 -32.50 29.21
C PRO A 72 -5.27 -33.16 28.15
N GLY A 73 -4.65 -33.95 27.26
CA GLY A 73 -5.36 -34.57 26.16
C GLY A 73 -5.00 -36.03 25.90
N VAL A 74 -5.97 -36.76 25.32
CA VAL A 74 -5.80 -38.14 24.85
C VAL A 74 -5.76 -38.14 23.33
N PHE A 75 -4.74 -38.75 22.75
CA PHE A 75 -4.66 -39.05 21.31
C PHE A 75 -4.89 -40.57 21.14
N MET A 76 -5.98 -40.93 20.56
CA MET A 76 -6.30 -42.31 20.22
C MET A 76 -6.21 -42.55 18.73
N MET A 77 -5.35 -43.45 18.31
CA MET A 77 -5.03 -43.77 16.93
C MET A 77 -5.49 -45.18 16.57
N PHE A 78 -5.83 -45.36 15.30
CA PHE A 78 -6.32 -46.63 14.78
C PHE A 78 -5.48 -47.19 13.61
N GLU A 79 -4.73 -46.32 12.92
CA GLU A 79 -3.91 -46.67 11.74
C GLU A 79 -2.40 -46.53 11.98
N GLU A 80 -1.98 -45.38 12.47
CA GLU A 80 -0.57 -45.09 12.77
C GLU A 80 -0.21 -45.55 14.20
N ASN A 81 1.07 -45.79 14.44
CA ASN A 81 1.55 -46.10 15.81
C ASN A 81 2.11 -44.84 16.51
N ALA A 82 2.30 -44.92 17.83
CA ALA A 82 2.74 -43.81 18.66
C ALA A 82 4.13 -43.28 18.30
N GLU A 83 5.00 -44.13 17.75
CA GLU A 83 6.39 -43.76 17.38
C GLU A 83 6.40 -42.94 16.07
N GLU A 84 5.58 -43.33 15.10
CA GLU A 84 5.38 -42.60 13.84
C GLU A 84 4.82 -41.21 14.11
N LEU A 85 3.78 -41.12 14.94
CA LEU A 85 3.22 -39.82 15.34
C LEU A 85 4.27 -38.95 16.04
N ALA A 86 5.07 -39.54 16.96
CA ALA A 86 6.12 -38.80 17.65
C ALA A 86 7.18 -38.26 16.66
N GLN A 87 7.54 -39.06 15.67
CA GLN A 87 8.49 -38.64 14.62
C GLN A 87 7.90 -37.52 13.75
N ASN A 88 6.63 -37.62 13.35
CA ASN A 88 5.93 -36.61 12.57
C ASN A 88 5.87 -35.27 13.34
N LEU A 89 5.54 -35.30 14.62
CA LEU A 89 5.45 -34.11 15.46
C LEU A 89 6.81 -33.46 15.77
N ARG A 90 7.90 -34.22 15.80
CA ARG A 90 9.27 -33.68 15.95
C ARG A 90 9.64 -32.74 14.79
N SER A 91 9.14 -33.04 13.59
CA SER A 91 9.36 -32.15 12.43
C SER A 91 8.73 -30.77 12.60
N LEU A 92 7.73 -30.64 13.48
CA LEU A 92 7.06 -29.39 13.88
C LEU A 92 7.60 -28.80 15.19
N GLY A 93 8.73 -29.31 15.69
CA GLY A 93 9.34 -28.85 16.94
C GLY A 93 8.67 -29.33 18.22
N VAL A 94 7.78 -30.34 18.15
CA VAL A 94 7.05 -30.88 19.31
C VAL A 94 7.69 -32.15 19.81
N ASP A 95 8.08 -32.17 21.10
CA ASP A 95 8.57 -33.38 21.81
C ASP A 95 7.38 -34.09 22.51
N LEU A 96 6.75 -35.01 21.78
CA LEU A 96 5.61 -35.78 22.28
C LEU A 96 6.00 -36.69 23.48
N ASP A 97 7.21 -37.26 23.48
CA ASP A 97 7.69 -38.14 24.56
C ASP A 97 7.82 -37.38 25.88
N LYS A 98 8.28 -36.14 25.83
CA LYS A 98 8.30 -35.23 26.99
C LYS A 98 6.91 -34.97 27.54
N LEU A 99 5.95 -34.69 26.67
CA LEU A 99 4.56 -34.41 27.06
C LEU A 99 3.87 -35.65 27.65
N ARG A 100 4.20 -36.86 27.15
CA ARG A 100 3.73 -38.13 27.71
C ARG A 100 4.28 -38.35 29.10
N LYS A 101 5.59 -38.18 29.31
CA LYS A 101 6.24 -38.29 30.63
C LYS A 101 5.67 -37.32 31.65
N GLN A 102 5.25 -36.15 31.22
CA GLN A 102 4.63 -35.13 32.06
C GLN A 102 3.11 -35.38 32.32
N LYS A 103 2.57 -36.47 31.80
CA LYS A 103 1.11 -36.79 31.84
C LYS A 103 0.21 -35.69 31.26
N LYS A 104 0.76 -34.89 30.35
CA LYS A 104 0.00 -33.86 29.63
C LYS A 104 -0.69 -34.42 28.42
N ILE A 105 -0.12 -35.42 27.76
CA ILE A 105 -0.74 -36.12 26.63
C ILE A 105 -0.62 -37.61 26.88
N ALA A 106 -1.70 -38.36 26.77
CA ALA A 106 -1.71 -39.79 26.66
C ALA A 106 -1.92 -40.18 25.19
N VAL A 107 -1.13 -41.14 24.71
CA VAL A 107 -1.25 -41.68 23.35
C VAL A 107 -1.60 -43.14 23.47
N ASP A 108 -2.64 -43.55 22.83
CA ASP A 108 -3.13 -44.91 22.82
C ASP A 108 -3.38 -45.38 21.38
N HIS A 109 -2.87 -46.58 21.05
CA HIS A 109 -3.07 -47.21 19.75
C HIS A 109 -4.02 -48.40 19.90
N VAL A 110 -5.11 -48.37 19.19
CA VAL A 110 -6.11 -49.45 19.19
C VAL A 110 -6.00 -50.18 17.86
N HIS A 111 -5.47 -51.39 17.93
CA HIS A 111 -5.44 -52.29 16.79
C HIS A 111 -6.78 -53.04 16.72
N ILE A 112 -7.46 -52.94 15.56
CA ILE A 112 -8.74 -53.59 15.32
C ILE A 112 -8.49 -54.76 14.37
N GLU A 113 -8.51 -55.99 14.88
CA GLU A 113 -8.39 -57.17 14.06
C GLU A 113 -9.74 -57.48 13.37
N ARG A 114 -9.69 -57.53 12.04
CA ARG A 114 -10.88 -57.81 11.22
C ARG A 114 -11.58 -59.14 11.53
N ASN A 115 -10.85 -60.09 12.09
CA ASN A 115 -11.35 -61.45 12.41
C ASN A 115 -12.24 -61.48 13.66
N GLU A 116 -12.00 -60.61 14.65
CA GLU A 116 -12.81 -60.54 15.87
C GLU A 116 -14.23 -60.01 15.63
N ILE A 117 -14.44 -59.20 14.60
CA ILE A 117 -15.73 -58.61 14.25
C ILE A 117 -16.67 -59.65 13.59
N GLN A 118 -16.09 -60.66 12.91
CA GLN A 118 -16.88 -61.68 12.20
C GLN A 118 -17.39 -62.83 13.09
N GLU A 119 -16.73 -63.11 14.21
CA GLU A 119 -17.07 -64.26 15.08
C GLU A 119 -18.21 -63.98 16.08
N THR A 120 -18.43 -62.71 16.49
CA THR A 120 -19.38 -62.36 17.55
C THR A 120 -20.71 -61.83 17.06
N GLY A 121 -20.84 -61.47 15.78
CA GLY A 121 -22.11 -61.02 15.16
C GLY A 121 -22.70 -59.70 15.64
N GLU A 122 -22.21 -59.13 16.72
CA GLU A 122 -22.58 -57.83 17.26
C GLU A 122 -21.36 -56.93 17.35
N TYR A 123 -21.35 -55.88 16.55
CA TYR A 123 -20.32 -54.85 16.66
C TYR A 123 -20.65 -53.89 17.83
N ASP A 124 -19.79 -53.85 18.84
CA ASP A 124 -19.96 -52.99 20.01
C ASP A 124 -18.70 -52.18 20.29
N LEU A 125 -18.85 -50.86 20.42
CA LEU A 125 -17.79 -49.94 20.82
C LEU A 125 -17.50 -49.92 22.34
N GLU A 126 -18.07 -50.83 23.14
CA GLU A 126 -17.92 -50.81 24.60
C GLU A 126 -16.46 -50.90 25.04
N GLY A 127 -15.68 -51.78 24.41
CA GLY A 127 -14.24 -51.88 24.66
C GLY A 127 -13.45 -50.59 24.41
N LEU A 128 -13.84 -49.88 23.35
CA LEU A 128 -13.29 -48.54 23.04
C LEU A 128 -13.67 -47.51 24.12
N PHE A 129 -14.92 -47.50 24.58
CA PHE A 129 -15.37 -46.58 25.63
C PHE A 129 -14.66 -46.82 26.95
N ILE A 130 -14.47 -48.07 27.35
CA ILE A 130 -13.72 -48.44 28.58
C ILE A 130 -12.26 -47.95 28.48
N ARG A 131 -11.61 -48.23 27.37
CA ARG A 131 -10.19 -47.89 27.14
C ARG A 131 -9.98 -46.37 27.07
N LEU A 132 -10.81 -45.70 26.30
CA LEU A 132 -10.78 -44.22 26.18
C LEU A 132 -11.15 -43.57 27.53
N GLY A 133 -12.14 -44.10 28.25
CA GLY A 133 -12.51 -43.65 29.59
C GLY A 133 -11.36 -43.75 30.57
N HIS A 134 -10.69 -44.89 30.60
CA HIS A 134 -9.50 -45.09 31.44
C HIS A 134 -8.37 -44.12 31.11
N ALA A 135 -8.08 -43.89 29.83
CA ALA A 135 -7.08 -42.92 29.41
C ALA A 135 -7.44 -41.49 29.84
N ILE A 136 -8.70 -41.08 29.66
CA ILE A 136 -9.20 -39.76 30.10
C ILE A 136 -9.04 -39.59 31.61
N ASP A 137 -9.52 -40.57 32.39
CA ASP A 137 -9.52 -40.49 33.85
C ASP A 137 -8.08 -40.55 34.44
N THR A 138 -7.14 -41.26 33.80
CA THR A 138 -5.76 -41.40 34.24
C THR A 138 -4.99 -40.07 34.23
N ILE A 139 -5.24 -39.21 33.26
CA ILE A 139 -4.54 -37.92 33.14
C ILE A 139 -5.43 -36.69 33.36
N GLY A 140 -6.73 -36.93 33.65
CA GLY A 140 -7.72 -35.86 33.78
C GLY A 140 -7.93 -35.09 32.47
N ALA A 141 -7.97 -35.80 31.33
CA ALA A 141 -8.02 -35.20 30.01
C ALA A 141 -9.26 -34.31 29.80
N LYS A 142 -9.03 -33.15 29.18
CA LYS A 142 -10.07 -32.20 28.74
C LYS A 142 -10.27 -32.21 27.24
N ARG A 143 -9.24 -32.71 26.52
CA ARG A 143 -9.23 -32.80 25.06
C ARG A 143 -9.04 -34.26 24.62
N VAL A 144 -9.72 -34.65 23.55
CA VAL A 144 -9.61 -36.00 22.95
C VAL A 144 -9.43 -35.87 21.45
N VAL A 145 -8.55 -36.65 20.86
CA VAL A 145 -8.44 -36.85 19.41
C VAL A 145 -8.68 -38.31 19.08
N LEU A 146 -9.50 -38.59 18.09
CA LEU A 146 -9.71 -39.90 17.49
C LEU A 146 -9.31 -39.87 16.02
N ASP A 147 -8.25 -40.60 15.61
CA ASP A 147 -7.61 -40.50 14.27
C ASP A 147 -7.30 -41.90 13.70
N THR A 148 -7.92 -42.36 12.63
CA THR A 148 -9.10 -41.87 11.89
C THR A 148 -10.33 -42.74 12.20
N ILE A 149 -11.51 -42.12 12.20
CA ILE A 149 -12.73 -42.83 12.61
C ILE A 149 -13.12 -43.97 11.64
N GLU A 150 -12.71 -43.92 10.39
CA GLU A 150 -12.98 -44.91 9.37
C GLU A 150 -12.41 -46.27 9.73
N ALA A 151 -11.30 -46.31 10.43
CA ALA A 151 -10.69 -47.56 10.87
C ALA A 151 -11.61 -48.37 11.79
N LEU A 152 -12.44 -47.68 12.61
CA LEU A 152 -13.43 -48.31 13.48
C LEU A 152 -14.54 -49.03 12.70
N PHE A 153 -14.78 -48.63 11.44
CA PHE A 153 -15.93 -49.03 10.67
C PHE A 153 -15.58 -49.79 9.39
N SER A 154 -14.27 -50.04 9.18
CA SER A 154 -13.77 -50.80 8.03
C SER A 154 -14.18 -52.27 8.12
N GLY A 155 -15.36 -52.60 7.69
CA GLY A 155 -15.91 -53.98 7.72
C GLY A 155 -17.38 -54.05 8.09
N LEU A 156 -18.01 -52.93 8.48
CA LEU A 156 -19.42 -52.88 8.74
C LEU A 156 -20.25 -52.65 7.48
N PRO A 157 -21.03 -53.63 7.01
CA PRO A 157 -21.82 -53.48 5.79
C PRO A 157 -23.09 -52.64 6.01
N ASN A 158 -23.50 -52.40 7.28
CA ASN A 158 -24.77 -51.77 7.61
C ASN A 158 -24.62 -50.31 8.08
N HIS A 159 -24.95 -49.38 7.19
CA HIS A 159 -24.96 -47.94 7.49
C HIS A 159 -25.85 -47.51 8.67
N ALA A 160 -26.92 -48.27 8.96
CA ALA A 160 -27.82 -47.95 10.08
C ALA A 160 -27.14 -48.24 11.44
N VAL A 161 -26.45 -49.37 11.56
CA VAL A 161 -25.66 -49.72 12.74
C VAL A 161 -24.52 -48.71 12.93
N LEU A 162 -23.77 -48.42 11.87
CA LEU A 162 -22.74 -47.42 11.89
C LEU A 162 -23.22 -46.05 12.41
N ARG A 163 -24.38 -45.60 11.92
CA ARG A 163 -24.99 -44.34 12.38
C ARG A 163 -25.39 -44.39 13.86
N ALA A 164 -25.88 -45.52 14.34
CA ALA A 164 -26.27 -45.69 15.74
C ALA A 164 -25.04 -45.62 16.67
N GLU A 165 -23.95 -46.32 16.33
CA GLU A 165 -22.71 -46.34 17.10
C GLU A 165 -21.96 -44.98 17.08
N LEU A 166 -21.94 -44.29 15.95
CA LEU A 166 -21.43 -42.92 15.88
C LEU A 166 -22.20 -41.96 16.80
N ARG A 167 -23.52 -42.05 16.81
CA ARG A 167 -24.35 -41.24 17.72
C ARG A 167 -24.06 -41.58 19.18
N ARG A 168 -23.83 -42.86 19.49
CA ARG A 168 -23.49 -43.34 20.82
C ARG A 168 -22.13 -42.78 21.26
N LEU A 169 -21.12 -42.88 20.40
CA LEU A 169 -19.77 -42.33 20.64
C LEU A 169 -19.81 -40.81 20.89
N PHE A 170 -20.44 -40.05 20.01
CA PHE A 170 -20.50 -38.61 20.14
C PHE A 170 -21.29 -38.14 21.36
N ARG A 171 -22.34 -38.85 21.74
CA ARG A 171 -23.08 -38.62 22.98
C ARG A 171 -22.19 -38.90 24.19
N TRP A 172 -21.51 -40.04 24.20
CA TRP A 172 -20.63 -40.45 25.30
C TRP A 172 -19.50 -39.41 25.52
N LEU A 173 -18.83 -38.94 24.45
CA LEU A 173 -17.84 -37.87 24.53
C LEU A 173 -18.41 -36.57 25.12
N LYS A 174 -19.62 -36.22 24.73
CA LYS A 174 -20.32 -35.05 25.24
C LYS A 174 -20.69 -35.17 26.71
N ASP A 175 -21.20 -36.35 27.13
CA ASP A 175 -21.56 -36.60 28.52
C ASP A 175 -20.34 -36.60 29.45
N ARG A 176 -19.14 -36.97 28.93
CA ARG A 176 -17.83 -36.80 29.61
C ARG A 176 -17.35 -35.35 29.69
N GLY A 177 -17.98 -34.43 28.96
CA GLY A 177 -17.61 -33.02 28.93
C GLY A 177 -16.25 -32.73 28.27
N VAL A 178 -15.70 -33.67 27.49
CA VAL A 178 -14.42 -33.49 26.79
C VAL A 178 -14.62 -32.80 25.43
N THR A 179 -13.71 -31.92 25.06
CA THR A 179 -13.67 -31.33 23.71
C THR A 179 -12.99 -32.32 22.78
N ALA A 180 -13.73 -32.90 21.87
CA ALA A 180 -13.23 -33.95 21.01
C ALA A 180 -13.01 -33.47 19.58
N VAL A 181 -11.88 -33.81 18.98
CA VAL A 181 -11.59 -33.72 17.55
C VAL A 181 -11.55 -35.13 16.98
N ILE A 182 -12.31 -35.34 15.94
CA ILE A 182 -12.41 -36.62 15.26
C ILE A 182 -12.01 -36.38 13.81
N THR A 183 -11.07 -37.16 13.30
CA THR A 183 -10.68 -37.05 11.90
C THR A 183 -11.42 -38.09 11.06
N GLY A 184 -11.70 -37.69 9.81
CA GLY A 184 -12.41 -38.55 8.86
C GLY A 184 -11.92 -38.36 7.43
N GLU A 185 -11.99 -39.43 6.63
CA GLU A 185 -11.66 -39.35 5.21
C GLU A 185 -12.79 -38.73 4.40
N ARG A 186 -12.41 -37.96 3.39
CA ARG A 186 -13.36 -37.39 2.44
C ARG A 186 -13.93 -38.45 1.51
N GLY A 187 -15.25 -38.46 1.30
CA GLY A 187 -15.90 -39.26 0.28
C GLY A 187 -15.82 -38.64 -1.11
N GLU A 188 -16.10 -39.40 -2.16
CA GLU A 188 -16.08 -38.91 -3.55
C GLU A 188 -17.15 -37.83 -3.82
N GLN A 189 -18.33 -37.95 -3.24
CA GLN A 189 -19.46 -37.01 -3.42
C GLN A 189 -20.05 -36.49 -2.09
N SER A 190 -19.45 -36.85 -0.96
CA SER A 190 -19.85 -36.44 0.39
C SER A 190 -18.68 -35.87 1.16
N LEU A 191 -18.94 -35.17 2.27
CA LEU A 191 -17.87 -34.60 3.11
C LEU A 191 -17.03 -35.69 3.78
N THR A 192 -17.65 -36.81 4.12
CA THR A 192 -16.99 -37.97 4.69
C THR A 192 -17.32 -39.22 3.88
N ARG A 193 -16.50 -40.26 3.99
CA ARG A 193 -16.62 -41.50 3.20
C ARG A 193 -18.00 -42.16 3.32
N TYR A 194 -18.63 -42.08 4.51
CA TYR A 194 -19.94 -42.67 4.78
C TYR A 194 -21.07 -41.63 4.82
N GLY A 195 -20.78 -40.34 4.78
CA GLY A 195 -21.76 -39.24 4.75
C GLY A 195 -22.62 -39.11 6.00
N LEU A 196 -22.18 -39.67 7.13
CA LEU A 196 -22.97 -39.77 8.33
C LEU A 196 -22.47 -38.90 9.49
N GLU A 197 -21.17 -38.79 9.62
CA GLU A 197 -20.48 -38.15 10.74
C GLU A 197 -20.78 -36.65 10.78
N GLU A 198 -20.94 -36.04 9.64
CA GLU A 198 -21.25 -34.62 9.51
C GLU A 198 -22.60 -34.21 10.12
N TYR A 199 -23.55 -35.13 10.15
CA TYR A 199 -24.86 -34.88 10.75
C TYR A 199 -24.86 -34.92 12.28
N VAL A 200 -23.91 -35.64 12.86
CA VAL A 200 -23.81 -35.86 14.31
C VAL A 200 -22.88 -34.84 14.99
N ALA A 201 -21.81 -34.41 14.33
CA ALA A 201 -20.87 -33.45 14.86
C ALA A 201 -21.48 -32.05 15.04
N ASP A 202 -21.10 -31.35 16.12
CA ASP A 202 -21.49 -29.96 16.38
C ASP A 202 -20.71 -28.94 15.55
N CYS A 203 -19.47 -29.24 15.18
CA CYS A 203 -18.61 -28.49 14.28
C CYS A 203 -18.02 -29.42 13.21
N VAL A 204 -17.93 -28.97 11.96
CA VAL A 204 -17.35 -29.71 10.83
C VAL A 204 -16.39 -28.81 10.09
N ILE A 205 -15.15 -29.25 9.99
CA ILE A 205 -14.07 -28.56 9.27
C ILE A 205 -13.65 -29.46 8.10
N LEU A 206 -13.65 -28.92 6.89
CA LEU A 206 -13.17 -29.58 5.69
C LEU A 206 -11.76 -29.09 5.37
N LEU A 207 -10.83 -30.02 5.21
CA LEU A 207 -9.50 -29.79 4.67
C LEU A 207 -9.46 -30.27 3.22
N ASP A 208 -9.04 -29.40 2.34
CA ASP A 208 -8.90 -29.69 0.92
C ASP A 208 -7.45 -29.49 0.46
N HIS A 209 -6.93 -30.44 -0.30
CA HIS A 209 -5.59 -30.43 -0.84
C HIS A 209 -5.70 -30.51 -2.37
N ARG A 210 -5.36 -29.43 -3.05
CA ARG A 210 -5.45 -29.28 -4.50
C ARG A 210 -4.06 -29.15 -5.10
N ILE A 211 -3.87 -29.75 -6.25
CA ILE A 211 -2.69 -29.54 -7.10
C ILE A 211 -3.19 -28.92 -8.39
N VAL A 212 -2.77 -27.68 -8.64
CA VAL A 212 -3.10 -26.93 -9.86
C VAL A 212 -1.76 -26.47 -10.43
N ASP A 213 -1.50 -26.76 -11.70
CA ASP A 213 -0.28 -26.38 -12.42
C ASP A 213 1.02 -26.76 -11.67
N GLN A 214 1.05 -27.99 -11.15
CA GLN A 214 2.15 -28.56 -10.34
C GLN A 214 2.36 -27.88 -8.98
N VAL A 215 1.52 -26.92 -8.61
CA VAL A 215 1.58 -26.23 -7.31
C VAL A 215 0.53 -26.82 -6.37
N SER A 216 0.98 -27.24 -5.20
CA SER A 216 0.15 -27.77 -4.13
C SER A 216 -0.41 -26.64 -3.28
N THR A 217 -1.73 -26.60 -3.09
CA THR A 217 -2.42 -25.67 -2.18
C THR A 217 -3.29 -26.42 -1.20
N ARG A 218 -3.30 -25.96 0.07
CA ARG A 218 -4.19 -26.49 1.10
C ARG A 218 -5.16 -25.41 1.53
N ARG A 219 -6.45 -25.79 1.65
CA ARG A 219 -7.53 -24.90 2.08
C ARG A 219 -8.35 -25.55 3.19
N LEU A 220 -8.82 -24.74 4.12
CA LEU A 220 -9.68 -25.11 5.22
C LEU A 220 -11.02 -24.37 5.10
N ARG A 221 -12.13 -25.06 5.34
CA ARG A 221 -13.46 -24.45 5.39
C ARG A 221 -14.22 -24.97 6.61
N VAL A 222 -14.83 -24.06 7.37
CA VAL A 222 -15.79 -24.43 8.41
C VAL A 222 -17.15 -24.62 7.75
N VAL A 223 -17.55 -25.88 7.57
CA VAL A 223 -18.80 -26.25 6.88
C VAL A 223 -19.99 -26.05 7.77
N LYS A 224 -19.82 -26.31 9.08
CA LYS A 224 -20.87 -26.27 10.07
C LYS A 224 -20.30 -25.91 11.43
N TYR A 225 -21.01 -25.05 12.16
CA TYR A 225 -20.71 -24.74 13.55
C TYR A 225 -22.04 -24.39 14.26
N ARG A 226 -22.58 -25.31 15.08
CA ARG A 226 -23.87 -25.10 15.75
C ARG A 226 -23.75 -24.10 16.89
N GLY A 227 -24.65 -23.12 16.91
CA GLY A 227 -24.81 -22.19 18.03
C GLY A 227 -23.84 -20.99 18.00
N THR A 228 -23.10 -20.76 16.91
CA THR A 228 -22.26 -19.58 16.75
C THR A 228 -22.13 -19.17 15.27
N ALA A 229 -21.93 -17.88 15.04
CA ALA A 229 -21.49 -17.40 13.73
C ALA A 229 -20.02 -17.80 13.52
N HIS A 230 -19.67 -18.12 12.29
CA HIS A 230 -18.32 -18.51 11.88
C HIS A 230 -18.07 -18.06 10.44
N GLY A 231 -16.80 -18.03 10.04
CA GLY A 231 -16.42 -17.80 8.65
C GLY A 231 -16.79 -19.00 7.78
N THR A 232 -17.52 -18.77 6.68
CA THR A 232 -18.02 -19.81 5.77
C THR A 232 -17.18 -19.96 4.49
N ASN A 233 -16.17 -19.10 4.32
CA ASN A 233 -15.27 -19.09 3.17
C ASN A 233 -14.24 -20.23 3.21
N GLU A 234 -13.54 -20.43 2.13
CA GLU A 234 -12.31 -21.24 2.10
C GLU A 234 -11.13 -20.39 2.55
N TYR A 235 -10.32 -20.92 3.48
CA TYR A 235 -9.16 -20.27 4.06
C TYR A 235 -7.90 -21.05 3.68
N PRO A 236 -6.90 -20.44 3.05
CA PRO A 236 -5.62 -21.08 2.84
C PRO A 236 -4.96 -21.42 4.15
N PHE A 237 -4.24 -22.54 4.22
CA PHE A 237 -3.41 -22.87 5.37
C PHE A 237 -2.11 -23.56 4.96
N LEU A 238 -1.09 -23.44 5.80
CA LEU A 238 0.20 -24.08 5.67
C LEU A 238 0.46 -25.05 6.81
N ILE A 239 1.27 -26.05 6.53
CA ILE A 239 1.95 -26.90 7.52
C ILE A 239 3.45 -26.63 7.34
N ALA A 240 4.07 -25.95 8.29
CA ALA A 240 5.47 -25.55 8.27
C ALA A 240 6.19 -26.07 9.51
N ALA A 241 7.47 -25.83 9.63
CA ALA A 241 8.27 -26.27 10.78
C ALA A 241 7.79 -25.70 12.14
N ASN A 242 7.02 -24.62 12.12
CA ASN A 242 6.40 -23.97 13.29
C ASN A 242 4.94 -24.36 13.49
N GLY A 243 4.43 -25.36 12.76
CA GLY A 243 3.09 -25.88 12.90
C GLY A 243 2.13 -25.50 11.77
N VAL A 244 0.82 -25.61 12.07
CA VAL A 244 -0.28 -25.27 11.17
C VAL A 244 -0.64 -23.78 11.31
N SER A 245 -0.68 -23.08 10.20
CA SER A 245 -1.05 -21.66 10.13
C SER A 245 -2.19 -21.46 9.13
N VAL A 246 -3.30 -20.90 9.58
CA VAL A 246 -4.48 -20.61 8.76
C VAL A 246 -4.54 -19.11 8.49
N LEU A 247 -4.83 -18.72 7.26
CA LEU A 247 -4.93 -17.32 6.86
C LEU A 247 -6.38 -16.82 6.99
N PRO A 248 -6.73 -16.02 8.02
CA PRO A 248 -8.11 -15.65 8.31
C PRO A 248 -8.63 -14.46 7.49
N ILE A 249 -7.95 -14.05 6.43
CA ILE A 249 -8.15 -12.78 5.69
C ILE A 249 -9.57 -12.61 5.13
N THR A 250 -10.35 -13.68 4.98
CA THR A 250 -11.73 -13.58 4.44
C THR A 250 -12.75 -13.06 5.44
N SER A 251 -12.40 -12.93 6.72
CA SER A 251 -13.27 -12.46 7.81
C SER A 251 -12.95 -11.04 8.29
N MET A 252 -11.98 -10.37 7.68
CA MET A 252 -11.59 -9.01 8.07
C MET A 252 -12.69 -8.00 7.79
N ARG A 253 -12.99 -7.17 8.79
CA ARG A 253 -13.89 -6.02 8.67
C ARG A 253 -13.09 -4.78 8.26
N LEU A 254 -13.75 -3.83 7.59
CA LEU A 254 -13.15 -2.53 7.22
C LEU A 254 -13.14 -1.52 8.40
N ASP A 255 -13.06 -2.02 9.64
CA ASP A 255 -13.15 -1.22 10.88
C ASP A 255 -11.76 -0.72 11.35
N HIS A 256 -10.88 -0.32 10.43
CA HIS A 256 -9.60 0.27 10.79
C HIS A 256 -9.68 1.79 10.85
N GLU A 257 -9.04 2.38 11.86
CA GLU A 257 -8.87 3.83 11.92
C GLU A 257 -7.88 4.29 10.84
N ALA A 258 -8.25 5.35 10.12
CA ALA A 258 -7.36 5.95 9.12
C ALA A 258 -6.38 6.90 9.81
N ASP A 259 -5.08 6.57 9.77
CA ASP A 259 -4.02 7.46 10.26
C ASP A 259 -3.83 8.64 9.28
N SER A 260 -3.80 9.86 9.80
CA SER A 260 -3.56 11.08 9.03
C SER A 260 -2.08 11.43 8.91
N THR A 261 -1.20 10.73 9.62
CA THR A 261 0.25 10.98 9.53
C THR A 261 0.81 10.55 8.18
N ARG A 262 1.82 11.28 7.71
CA ARG A 262 2.45 11.04 6.42
C ARG A 262 3.87 10.52 6.61
N VAL A 263 4.31 9.67 5.73
CA VAL A 263 5.66 9.09 5.75
C VAL A 263 6.34 9.34 4.41
N SER A 264 7.58 9.84 4.48
CA SER A 264 8.42 10.10 3.31
C SER A 264 8.70 8.82 2.55
N THR A 265 8.70 8.92 1.23
CA THR A 265 9.11 7.87 0.31
C THR A 265 10.65 7.70 0.26
N GLY A 266 11.39 8.67 0.79
CA GLY A 266 12.86 8.74 0.70
C GLY A 266 13.36 9.33 -0.62
N ILE A 267 12.46 9.91 -1.42
CA ILE A 267 12.74 10.60 -2.67
C ILE A 267 12.05 11.96 -2.60
N ASP A 268 12.82 13.02 -2.32
CA ASP A 268 12.30 14.35 -2.04
C ASP A 268 11.38 14.85 -3.17
N GLY A 269 11.78 14.70 -4.44
CA GLY A 269 10.96 15.09 -5.57
C GLY A 269 9.65 14.30 -5.69
N LEU A 270 9.58 13.06 -5.22
CA LEU A 270 8.34 12.27 -5.17
C LEU A 270 7.45 12.72 -4.01
N ASP A 271 8.04 13.02 -2.86
CA ASP A 271 7.32 13.55 -1.72
C ASP A 271 6.68 14.90 -2.07
N ASP A 272 7.39 15.77 -2.82
CA ASP A 272 6.86 17.03 -3.35
C ASP A 272 5.68 16.80 -4.30
N MET A 273 5.78 15.84 -5.22
CA MET A 273 4.68 15.46 -6.12
C MET A 273 3.46 14.93 -5.36
N LEU A 274 3.66 14.38 -4.18
CA LEU A 274 2.63 13.87 -3.28
C LEU A 274 2.20 14.92 -2.24
N GLY A 275 2.45 16.20 -2.46
CA GLY A 275 2.03 17.32 -1.59
C GLY A 275 2.97 17.55 -0.40
N GLY A 276 4.28 17.26 -0.57
CA GLY A 276 5.37 17.67 0.32
C GLY A 276 5.70 16.74 1.49
N ALA A 277 4.97 15.64 1.69
CA ALA A 277 5.18 14.81 2.88
C ALA A 277 5.15 13.28 2.63
N GLY A 278 5.13 12.84 1.38
CA GLY A 278 5.05 11.42 1.01
C GLY A 278 3.64 10.83 1.09
N VAL A 279 3.50 9.56 1.47
CA VAL A 279 2.23 8.81 1.50
C VAL A 279 1.63 8.76 2.91
N TYR A 280 0.33 8.48 3.04
CA TYR A 280 -0.27 8.24 4.35
C TYR A 280 0.24 6.95 4.98
N ARG A 281 0.45 6.97 6.32
CA ARG A 281 0.76 5.77 7.09
C ARG A 281 -0.39 4.76 6.98
N GLY A 282 -0.05 3.47 6.82
CA GLY A 282 -1.05 2.43 6.61
C GLY A 282 -1.70 2.42 5.22
N SER A 283 -1.24 3.26 4.28
CA SER A 283 -1.74 3.25 2.90
C SER A 283 -1.01 2.27 1.99
N SER A 284 -1.61 1.96 0.85
CA SER A 284 -1.07 1.08 -0.19
C SER A 284 -0.67 1.87 -1.43
N THR A 285 0.58 1.67 -1.88
CA THR A 285 1.14 2.31 -3.08
C THR A 285 1.48 1.27 -4.13
N LEU A 286 1.06 1.48 -5.38
CA LEU A 286 1.47 0.68 -6.54
C LEU A 286 2.49 1.46 -7.36
N VAL A 287 3.61 0.82 -7.69
CA VAL A 287 4.60 1.31 -8.64
C VAL A 287 4.60 0.38 -9.84
N SER A 288 4.07 0.83 -10.98
CA SER A 288 3.98 0.06 -12.21
C SER A 288 4.97 0.56 -13.26
N GLY A 289 5.45 -0.33 -14.11
CA GLY A 289 6.36 0.02 -15.20
C GLY A 289 7.04 -1.19 -15.84
N ALA A 290 7.60 -0.99 -17.02
CA ALA A 290 8.35 -2.01 -17.76
C ALA A 290 9.62 -2.49 -16.99
N PRO A 291 10.19 -3.64 -17.36
CA PRO A 291 11.47 -4.07 -16.80
C PRO A 291 12.57 -3.00 -16.97
N GLY A 292 13.40 -2.83 -15.94
CA GLY A 292 14.51 -1.89 -15.95
C GLY A 292 14.14 -0.39 -15.78
N THR A 293 12.88 -0.05 -15.47
CA THR A 293 12.45 1.34 -15.24
C THR A 293 12.84 1.89 -13.86
N GLY A 294 13.25 1.05 -12.91
CA GLY A 294 13.70 1.49 -11.57
C GLY A 294 12.68 1.26 -10.44
N LYS A 295 11.70 0.34 -10.61
CA LYS A 295 10.71 0.01 -9.59
C LYS A 295 11.34 -0.41 -8.26
N SER A 296 12.30 -1.35 -8.32
CA SER A 296 13.03 -1.85 -7.15
C SER A 296 13.81 -0.74 -6.44
N SER A 297 14.33 0.26 -7.18
CA SER A 297 15.03 1.40 -6.60
C SER A 297 14.09 2.31 -5.80
N ILE A 298 12.83 2.47 -6.23
CA ILE A 298 11.82 3.20 -5.44
C ILE A 298 11.49 2.43 -4.17
N GLY A 299 11.25 1.11 -4.27
CA GLY A 299 11.00 0.25 -3.11
C GLY A 299 12.15 0.29 -2.10
N ALA A 300 13.40 0.24 -2.60
CA ALA A 300 14.61 0.33 -1.79
C ALA A 300 14.76 1.70 -1.10
N SER A 301 14.45 2.80 -1.79
CA SER A 301 14.45 4.15 -1.22
C SER A 301 13.43 4.26 -0.09
N PHE A 302 12.23 3.68 -0.28
CA PHE A 302 11.17 3.67 0.72
C PHE A 302 11.55 2.89 1.98
N VAL A 303 12.14 1.70 1.81
CA VAL A 303 12.71 0.88 2.90
C VAL A 303 13.81 1.65 3.63
N ASN A 304 14.76 2.25 2.88
CA ASN A 304 15.85 3.02 3.45
C ASN A 304 15.36 4.21 4.28
N ALA A 305 14.33 4.92 3.81
CA ALA A 305 13.72 6.02 4.54
C ALA A 305 13.06 5.55 5.85
N ALA A 306 12.36 4.41 5.83
CA ALA A 306 11.77 3.81 7.03
C ALA A 306 12.85 3.43 8.05
N CYS A 307 13.91 2.74 7.63
CA CYS A 307 15.01 2.35 8.50
C CYS A 307 15.77 3.57 9.07
N ARG A 308 15.93 4.64 8.30
CA ARG A 308 16.51 5.92 8.81
C ARG A 308 15.67 6.55 9.91
N ARG A 309 14.36 6.34 9.93
CA ARG A 309 13.46 6.76 11.02
C ARG A 309 13.48 5.81 12.23
N GLY A 310 14.27 4.73 12.18
CA GLY A 310 14.30 3.67 13.21
C GLY A 310 13.12 2.68 13.11
N GLU A 311 12.37 2.71 12.01
CA GLU A 311 11.23 1.82 11.77
C GLU A 311 11.69 0.51 11.14
N ARG A 312 11.02 -0.59 11.51
CA ARG A 312 11.28 -1.89 10.89
C ARG A 312 10.65 -1.96 9.51
N ALA A 313 11.41 -2.47 8.55
CA ALA A 313 10.98 -2.69 7.18
C ALA A 313 11.13 -4.17 6.79
N LEU A 314 10.21 -4.65 5.95
CA LEU A 314 10.20 -5.98 5.38
C LEU A 314 10.13 -5.86 3.85
N LEU A 315 11.06 -6.52 3.15
CA LEU A 315 11.11 -6.51 1.69
C LEU A 315 11.00 -7.94 1.17
N PHE A 316 9.97 -8.21 0.38
CA PHE A 316 9.79 -9.45 -0.36
C PHE A 316 10.35 -9.27 -1.77
N ALA A 317 11.40 -10.03 -2.09
CA ALA A 317 12.08 -10.00 -3.39
C ALA A 317 11.82 -11.30 -4.17
N TYR A 318 11.11 -11.18 -5.30
CA TYR A 318 10.73 -12.35 -6.12
C TYR A 318 11.53 -12.52 -7.40
N GLU A 319 12.40 -11.58 -7.75
CA GLU A 319 13.25 -11.64 -8.94
C GLU A 319 14.73 -11.84 -8.61
N GLU A 320 15.20 -11.22 -7.53
CA GLU A 320 16.61 -11.19 -7.17
C GLU A 320 16.85 -11.84 -5.79
N SER A 321 18.04 -12.40 -5.60
CA SER A 321 18.47 -12.83 -4.26
C SER A 321 18.79 -11.62 -3.37
N SER A 322 18.75 -11.79 -2.04
CA SER A 322 19.08 -10.72 -1.09
C SER A 322 20.46 -10.10 -1.38
N SER A 323 21.46 -10.92 -1.68
CA SER A 323 22.82 -10.46 -1.98
C SER A 323 22.91 -9.66 -3.30
N GLN A 324 22.15 -10.06 -4.32
CA GLN A 324 22.07 -9.31 -5.59
C GLN A 324 21.39 -7.96 -5.36
N LEU A 325 20.27 -7.95 -4.65
CA LEU A 325 19.53 -6.72 -4.32
C LEU A 325 20.42 -5.74 -3.54
N LEU A 326 21.07 -6.20 -2.49
CA LEU A 326 21.97 -5.36 -1.67
C LEU A 326 23.09 -4.74 -2.52
N ARG A 327 23.76 -5.56 -3.35
CA ARG A 327 24.80 -5.08 -4.25
C ARG A 327 24.28 -4.07 -5.25
N ASN A 328 23.12 -4.35 -5.88
CA ASN A 328 22.53 -3.47 -6.90
C ASN A 328 22.10 -2.13 -6.28
N MET A 329 21.54 -2.14 -5.09
CA MET A 329 21.16 -0.90 -4.38
C MET A 329 22.38 -0.11 -3.90
N ALA A 330 23.43 -0.78 -3.44
CA ALA A 330 24.68 -0.11 -3.07
C ALA A 330 25.33 0.62 -4.27
N SER A 331 25.19 0.10 -5.51
CA SER A 331 25.73 0.74 -6.71
C SER A 331 25.11 2.11 -7.03
N ILE A 332 23.90 2.36 -6.52
CA ILE A 332 23.23 3.67 -6.65
C ILE A 332 23.26 4.48 -5.34
N GLY A 333 24.10 4.10 -4.37
CA GLY A 333 24.26 4.83 -3.11
C GLY A 333 23.27 4.48 -2.01
N LEU A 334 22.48 3.40 -2.15
CA LEU A 334 21.56 2.90 -1.13
C LEU A 334 22.17 1.69 -0.41
N ASP A 335 22.90 1.91 0.69
CA ASP A 335 23.44 0.82 1.54
C ASP A 335 22.34 0.24 2.44
N LEU A 336 21.59 -0.73 1.92
CA LEU A 336 20.58 -1.45 2.68
C LEU A 336 21.18 -2.47 3.65
N GLY A 337 22.41 -2.95 3.39
CA GLY A 337 23.08 -3.95 4.23
C GLY A 337 23.35 -3.46 5.64
N GLN A 338 23.52 -2.16 5.87
CA GLN A 338 23.62 -1.60 7.22
C GLN A 338 22.35 -1.85 8.05
N TRP A 339 21.17 -1.75 7.44
CA TRP A 339 19.89 -1.92 8.12
C TRP A 339 19.58 -3.38 8.43
N GLU A 340 20.00 -4.29 7.54
CA GLU A 340 19.89 -5.72 7.78
C GLU A 340 20.76 -6.14 8.99
N ARG A 341 22.01 -5.66 9.07
CA ARG A 341 22.91 -5.90 10.22
C ARG A 341 22.37 -5.31 11.54
N GLN A 342 21.63 -4.20 11.48
CA GLN A 342 20.97 -3.59 12.64
C GLN A 342 19.64 -4.24 13.03
N GLY A 343 19.14 -5.19 12.23
CA GLY A 343 17.84 -5.84 12.45
C GLY A 343 16.62 -4.96 12.17
N LEU A 344 16.82 -3.81 11.50
CA LEU A 344 15.74 -2.92 11.05
C LEU A 344 15.16 -3.35 9.70
N LEU A 345 15.94 -4.00 8.84
CA LEU A 345 15.49 -4.54 7.56
C LEU A 345 15.53 -6.06 7.58
N HIS A 346 14.47 -6.69 7.14
CA HIS A 346 14.44 -8.09 6.78
C HIS A 346 14.13 -8.25 5.29
N ILE A 347 14.98 -9.00 4.56
CA ILE A 347 14.77 -9.29 3.13
C ILE A 347 14.40 -10.77 3.00
N ASP A 348 13.19 -11.03 2.51
CA ASP A 348 12.69 -12.36 2.18
C ASP A 348 12.77 -12.56 0.68
N ALA A 349 13.80 -13.27 0.22
CA ALA A 349 14.02 -13.53 -1.20
C ALA A 349 13.65 -14.97 -1.54
N SER A 350 12.62 -15.15 -2.36
CA SER A 350 12.14 -16.45 -2.78
C SER A 350 11.69 -16.46 -4.23
N ARG A 351 11.82 -17.61 -4.92
CA ARG A 351 11.29 -17.77 -6.26
C ARG A 351 9.78 -18.01 -6.19
N PRO A 352 8.95 -17.25 -6.93
CA PRO A 352 7.50 -17.40 -6.90
C PRO A 352 7.01 -18.80 -7.28
N THR A 353 7.75 -19.48 -8.16
CA THR A 353 7.43 -20.82 -8.67
C THR A 353 7.60 -21.94 -7.61
N LEU A 354 8.23 -21.66 -6.46
CA LEU A 354 8.39 -22.67 -5.40
C LEU A 354 7.09 -22.93 -4.65
N HIS A 355 6.19 -21.97 -4.62
CA HIS A 355 4.97 -22.02 -3.81
C HIS A 355 3.80 -21.43 -4.58
N GLY A 356 2.59 -21.90 -4.28
CA GLY A 356 1.38 -21.26 -4.76
C GLY A 356 1.15 -19.89 -4.15
N LEU A 357 0.37 -19.08 -4.83
CA LEU A 357 0.00 -17.73 -4.40
C LEU A 357 -0.50 -17.68 -2.95
N GLU A 358 -1.30 -18.67 -2.56
CA GLU A 358 -1.87 -18.77 -1.21
C GLU A 358 -0.79 -19.03 -0.15
N GLN A 359 0.23 -19.82 -0.48
CA GLN A 359 1.37 -20.08 0.41
C GLN A 359 2.22 -18.82 0.61
N HIS A 360 2.46 -18.06 -0.47
CA HIS A 360 3.15 -16.77 -0.36
C HIS A 360 2.41 -15.82 0.59
N LEU A 361 1.08 -15.79 0.52
CA LEU A 361 0.29 -14.92 1.41
C LEU A 361 0.36 -15.35 2.87
N VAL A 362 0.24 -16.66 3.15
CA VAL A 362 0.38 -17.15 4.53
C VAL A 362 1.78 -16.82 5.06
N HIS A 363 2.81 -17.02 4.25
CA HIS A 363 4.18 -16.68 4.61
C HIS A 363 4.37 -15.17 4.89
N MET A 364 3.81 -14.31 4.03
CA MET A 364 3.79 -12.86 4.26
C MET A 364 3.08 -12.49 5.57
N TYR A 365 1.92 -13.11 5.81
CA TYR A 365 1.15 -12.90 7.04
C TYR A 365 1.97 -13.27 8.29
N GLU A 366 2.62 -14.43 8.29
CA GLU A 366 3.47 -14.90 9.39
C GLU A 366 4.65 -13.95 9.65
N LEU A 367 5.35 -13.53 8.59
CA LEU A 367 6.49 -12.62 8.70
C LEU A 367 6.07 -11.26 9.25
N VAL A 368 4.98 -10.69 8.75
CA VAL A 368 4.46 -9.40 9.23
C VAL A 368 4.06 -9.49 10.69
N ARG A 369 3.37 -10.55 11.10
CA ARG A 369 2.98 -10.75 12.49
C ARG A 369 4.18 -10.92 13.42
N ARG A 370 5.21 -11.66 12.99
CA ARG A 370 6.44 -11.94 13.76
C ARG A 370 7.32 -10.70 13.88
N LEU A 371 7.55 -10.00 12.78
CA LEU A 371 8.49 -8.89 12.71
C LEU A 371 7.85 -7.54 13.05
N LYS A 372 6.53 -7.41 12.90
CA LYS A 372 5.75 -6.17 13.11
C LYS A 372 6.39 -4.98 12.39
N PRO A 373 6.57 -5.05 11.06
CA PRO A 373 7.16 -3.97 10.30
C PRO A 373 6.21 -2.78 10.19
N SER A 374 6.74 -1.56 10.12
CA SER A 374 5.97 -0.35 9.79
C SER A 374 5.82 -0.19 8.27
N VAL A 375 6.76 -0.73 7.52
CA VAL A 375 6.82 -0.65 6.06
C VAL A 375 7.03 -2.04 5.46
N VAL A 376 6.25 -2.35 4.42
CA VAL A 376 6.40 -3.57 3.62
C VAL A 376 6.54 -3.21 2.14
N VAL A 377 7.51 -3.81 1.46
CA VAL A 377 7.68 -3.74 0.01
C VAL A 377 7.55 -5.12 -0.59
N VAL A 378 6.76 -5.26 -1.66
CA VAL A 378 6.58 -6.50 -2.42
C VAL A 378 7.01 -6.27 -3.86
N ASP A 379 8.10 -6.88 -4.29
CA ASP A 379 8.77 -6.61 -5.57
C ASP A 379 9.12 -7.88 -6.37
N PRO A 380 8.40 -8.11 -7.50
CA PRO A 380 7.10 -7.57 -7.91
C PRO A 380 5.92 -8.51 -7.59
N ILE A 381 4.71 -7.94 -7.45
CA ILE A 381 3.48 -8.74 -7.27
C ILE A 381 3.06 -9.51 -8.53
N SER A 382 3.45 -9.01 -9.72
CA SER A 382 3.14 -9.67 -10.99
C SER A 382 3.73 -11.07 -11.13
N ASN A 383 4.75 -11.39 -10.37
CA ASN A 383 5.40 -12.71 -10.41
C ASN A 383 4.76 -13.72 -9.46
N LEU A 384 3.82 -13.30 -8.61
CA LEU A 384 3.13 -14.20 -7.69
C LEU A 384 2.13 -15.12 -8.41
N THR A 385 1.77 -14.84 -9.65
CA THR A 385 0.90 -15.69 -10.48
C THR A 385 1.65 -16.16 -11.72
N LEU A 386 1.48 -17.43 -12.05
CA LEU A 386 2.04 -18.02 -13.27
C LEU A 386 1.18 -17.69 -14.48
N ASP A 387 -0.12 -17.46 -14.28
CA ASP A 387 -1.08 -17.16 -15.33
C ASP A 387 -1.53 -15.69 -15.25
N LYS A 388 -1.43 -14.97 -16.36
CA LYS A 388 -1.85 -13.55 -16.45
C LYS A 388 -3.36 -13.35 -16.30
N ASP A 389 -4.14 -14.38 -16.55
CA ASP A 389 -5.61 -14.39 -16.43
C ASP A 389 -6.10 -14.91 -15.07
N ASP A 390 -5.20 -15.13 -14.11
CA ASP A 390 -5.58 -15.65 -12.80
C ASP A 390 -6.48 -14.68 -12.04
N ARG A 391 -7.78 -14.98 -12.08
CA ARG A 391 -8.84 -14.24 -11.37
C ARG A 391 -8.68 -14.31 -9.84
N SER A 392 -7.78 -15.15 -9.32
CA SER A 392 -7.52 -15.28 -7.88
C SER A 392 -6.63 -14.18 -7.32
N LEU A 393 -5.75 -13.56 -8.13
CA LEU A 393 -4.80 -12.53 -7.68
C LEU A 393 -5.50 -11.32 -7.07
N LYS A 394 -6.52 -10.79 -7.73
CA LYS A 394 -7.21 -9.58 -7.26
C LYS A 394 -7.90 -9.74 -5.89
N PRO A 395 -8.72 -10.79 -5.64
CA PRO A 395 -9.28 -11.03 -4.32
C PRO A 395 -8.21 -11.23 -3.24
N MET A 396 -7.09 -11.83 -3.59
CA MET A 396 -6.02 -12.08 -2.65
C MET A 396 -5.22 -10.81 -2.31
N LEU A 397 -4.90 -9.99 -3.31
CA LEU A 397 -4.28 -8.68 -3.07
C LEU A 397 -5.19 -7.77 -2.22
N MET A 398 -6.51 -7.80 -2.47
CA MET A 398 -7.47 -7.09 -1.64
C MET A 398 -7.33 -7.49 -0.18
N ARG A 399 -7.31 -8.78 0.11
CA ARG A 399 -7.15 -9.32 1.47
C ARG A 399 -5.81 -8.93 2.10
N LEU A 400 -4.72 -8.99 1.32
CA LEU A 400 -3.39 -8.60 1.79
C LEU A 400 -3.31 -7.11 2.12
N ILE A 401 -3.88 -6.26 1.28
CA ILE A 401 -3.97 -4.81 1.48
C ILE A 401 -4.78 -4.49 2.74
N ASP A 402 -5.95 -5.13 2.91
CA ASP A 402 -6.79 -4.94 4.08
C ASP A 402 -6.07 -5.39 5.36
N TYR A 403 -5.34 -6.50 5.29
CA TYR A 403 -4.50 -6.96 6.40
C TYR A 403 -3.40 -5.95 6.76
N PHE A 404 -2.67 -5.43 5.78
CA PHE A 404 -1.63 -4.43 6.05
C PHE A 404 -2.22 -3.15 6.64
N LYS A 405 -3.36 -2.69 6.14
CA LYS A 405 -4.07 -1.53 6.69
C LYS A 405 -4.50 -1.76 8.13
N GLN A 406 -5.04 -2.92 8.46
CA GLN A 406 -5.44 -3.27 9.81
C GLN A 406 -4.25 -3.32 10.79
N GLN A 407 -3.06 -3.73 10.31
CA GLN A 407 -1.83 -3.72 11.09
C GLN A 407 -1.13 -2.34 11.12
N GLY A 408 -1.68 -1.31 10.48
CA GLY A 408 -1.04 0.01 10.34
C GLY A 408 0.23 0.00 9.49
N VAL A 409 0.41 -1.01 8.64
CA VAL A 409 1.58 -1.20 7.77
C VAL A 409 1.42 -0.39 6.49
N THR A 410 2.40 0.45 6.19
CA THR A 410 2.47 1.17 4.91
C THR A 410 3.09 0.26 3.86
N ALA A 411 2.35 -0.04 2.79
CA ALA A 411 2.76 -1.04 1.82
C ALA A 411 3.06 -0.42 0.44
N LEU A 412 4.16 -0.88 -0.18
CA LEU A 412 4.50 -0.57 -1.56
C LEU A 412 4.57 -1.86 -2.36
N PHE A 413 3.85 -1.88 -3.47
CA PHE A 413 3.80 -2.99 -4.41
C PHE A 413 4.39 -2.56 -5.73
N SER A 414 5.33 -3.30 -6.28
CA SER A 414 5.75 -3.10 -7.66
C SER A 414 5.05 -4.08 -8.60
N SER A 415 4.82 -3.66 -9.84
CA SER A 415 4.21 -4.50 -10.87
C SER A 415 4.86 -4.29 -12.22
N LEU A 416 5.06 -5.38 -12.95
CA LEU A 416 5.55 -5.37 -14.32
C LEU A 416 4.41 -5.03 -15.28
N THR A 417 4.69 -4.16 -16.26
CA THR A 417 3.76 -3.80 -17.34
C THR A 417 4.43 -4.01 -18.70
N SER A 418 3.62 -4.20 -19.75
CA SER A 418 4.10 -4.12 -21.12
C SER A 418 4.50 -2.67 -21.49
N ASP A 419 5.44 -2.51 -22.41
CA ASP A 419 5.96 -1.19 -22.85
C ASP A 419 4.92 -0.30 -23.58
N LEU A 420 3.75 -0.83 -23.93
CA LEU A 420 2.71 -0.11 -24.67
C LEU A 420 1.78 0.62 -23.70
N ALA A 421 1.81 1.94 -23.72
CA ALA A 421 1.07 2.81 -22.79
C ALA A 421 -0.46 2.61 -22.80
N ALA A 422 -1.04 2.09 -23.87
CA ALA A 422 -2.47 1.81 -23.99
C ALA A 422 -2.88 0.53 -23.22
N ASP A 423 -2.01 -0.50 -23.22
CA ASP A 423 -2.29 -1.78 -22.57
C ASP A 423 -2.10 -1.73 -21.02
N VAL A 424 -1.36 -0.72 -20.54
CA VAL A 424 -1.09 -0.54 -19.10
C VAL A 424 -2.37 -0.22 -18.34
N VAL A 425 -3.30 0.51 -18.94
CA VAL A 425 -4.55 0.92 -18.30
C VAL A 425 -5.52 -0.28 -18.19
N ASP A 426 -5.62 -1.11 -19.22
CA ASP A 426 -6.63 -2.20 -19.28
C ASP A 426 -6.24 -3.42 -18.44
N SER A 427 -5.00 -3.86 -18.50
CA SER A 427 -4.58 -5.08 -17.78
C SER A 427 -4.42 -4.90 -16.26
N GLN A 428 -4.22 -3.65 -15.79
CA GLN A 428 -4.02 -3.34 -14.37
C GLN A 428 -5.18 -2.61 -13.68
N VAL A 429 -6.26 -2.27 -14.41
CA VAL A 429 -7.45 -1.60 -13.84
C VAL A 429 -7.99 -2.37 -12.62
N GLY A 430 -7.83 -3.69 -12.63
CA GLY A 430 -8.26 -4.53 -11.52
C GLY A 430 -7.48 -4.32 -10.21
N VAL A 431 -6.16 -4.15 -10.27
CA VAL A 431 -5.27 -4.01 -9.09
C VAL A 431 -5.13 -2.55 -8.68
N SER A 432 -4.97 -1.63 -9.65
CA SER A 432 -4.82 -0.21 -9.38
C SER A 432 -6.02 0.42 -8.67
N SER A 433 -7.23 -0.15 -8.89
CA SER A 433 -8.44 0.31 -8.19
C SER A 433 -8.39 0.07 -6.68
N LEU A 434 -7.64 -0.92 -6.21
CA LEU A 434 -7.49 -1.27 -4.80
C LEU A 434 -6.48 -0.38 -4.07
N MET A 435 -5.51 0.17 -4.80
CA MET A 435 -4.41 0.95 -4.23
C MET A 435 -4.85 2.38 -3.91
N ASP A 436 -4.24 2.96 -2.87
CA ASP A 436 -4.48 4.36 -2.49
C ASP A 436 -3.67 5.30 -3.37
N THR A 437 -2.43 4.97 -3.67
CA THR A 437 -1.54 5.73 -4.57
C THR A 437 -1.08 4.84 -5.74
N TRP A 438 -1.03 5.40 -6.95
CA TRP A 438 -0.52 4.72 -8.13
C TRP A 438 0.51 5.60 -8.86
N ILE A 439 1.72 5.07 -8.98
CA ILE A 439 2.87 5.68 -9.62
C ILE A 439 3.22 4.87 -10.88
N LEU A 440 3.37 5.54 -12.00
CA LEU A 440 3.77 4.93 -13.27
C LEU A 440 5.19 5.33 -13.62
N LEU A 441 6.02 4.34 -13.89
CA LEU A 441 7.35 4.50 -14.48
C LEU A 441 7.30 4.13 -15.96
N SER A 442 7.78 5.04 -16.81
CA SER A 442 7.82 4.86 -18.26
C SER A 442 9.20 5.16 -18.81
N ASN A 443 9.49 4.62 -19.99
CA ASN A 443 10.67 4.97 -20.76
C ASN A 443 10.26 5.85 -21.95
N LEU A 444 10.79 7.05 -22.02
CA LEU A 444 10.64 7.91 -23.20
C LEU A 444 11.87 7.76 -24.10
N ALA A 445 11.65 7.38 -25.35
CA ALA A 445 12.69 7.35 -26.37
C ALA A 445 12.67 8.67 -27.15
N GLY A 446 13.78 9.36 -27.22
CA GLY A 446 13.92 10.62 -27.96
C GLY A 446 15.39 10.93 -28.23
N ASN A 447 15.67 11.51 -29.41
CA ASN A 447 17.02 12.00 -29.79
C ASN A 447 18.17 10.98 -29.60
N GLY A 448 17.88 9.68 -29.79
CA GLY A 448 18.88 8.63 -29.60
C GLY A 448 19.12 8.22 -28.15
N GLU A 449 18.40 8.77 -27.18
CA GLU A 449 18.47 8.43 -25.78
C GLU A 449 17.15 7.81 -25.29
N ARG A 450 17.26 6.96 -24.26
CA ARG A 450 16.11 6.41 -23.54
C ARG A 450 16.16 6.90 -22.11
N THR A 451 15.27 7.84 -21.77
CA THR A 451 15.17 8.42 -20.45
C THR A 451 14.00 7.83 -19.68
N ARG A 452 14.17 7.65 -18.37
CA ARG A 452 13.11 7.15 -17.48
C ARG A 452 12.30 8.32 -16.98
N THR A 453 11.00 8.12 -16.86
CA THR A 453 10.08 9.15 -16.33
C THR A 453 9.18 8.54 -15.26
N LEU A 454 8.72 9.39 -14.35
CA LEU A 454 7.79 9.06 -13.30
C LEU A 454 6.58 10.00 -13.36
N GLN A 455 5.38 9.43 -13.18
CA GLN A 455 4.13 10.16 -13.06
C GLN A 455 3.28 9.58 -11.94
N VAL A 456 2.62 10.44 -11.15
CA VAL A 456 1.59 10.03 -10.19
C VAL A 456 0.24 10.03 -10.90
N LEU A 457 -0.33 8.84 -11.11
CA LEU A 457 -1.62 8.69 -11.80
C LEU A 457 -2.80 8.89 -10.85
N LYS A 458 -2.61 8.55 -9.56
CA LYS A 458 -3.67 8.57 -8.56
C LYS A 458 -3.06 8.69 -7.17
N SER A 459 -3.70 9.48 -6.31
CA SER A 459 -3.43 9.48 -4.88
C SER A 459 -4.70 9.84 -4.12
N ARG A 460 -5.25 8.89 -3.35
CA ARG A 460 -6.50 9.07 -2.63
C ARG A 460 -6.30 9.94 -1.40
N GLY A 461 -7.23 10.89 -1.19
CA GLY A 461 -7.29 11.70 0.01
C GLY A 461 -6.22 12.79 0.12
N MET A 462 -5.37 12.99 -0.92
CA MET A 462 -4.36 14.05 -0.93
C MET A 462 -4.17 14.67 -2.32
N PRO A 463 -3.83 15.98 -2.38
CA PRO A 463 -3.43 16.61 -3.63
C PRO A 463 -2.12 15.98 -4.12
N HIS A 464 -1.98 15.86 -5.43
CA HIS A 464 -0.78 15.35 -6.06
C HIS A 464 -0.54 16.03 -7.40
N SER A 465 0.72 16.04 -7.84
CA SER A 465 1.12 16.57 -9.13
C SER A 465 0.77 15.57 -10.25
N HIS A 466 0.18 16.07 -11.33
CA HIS A 466 -0.05 15.29 -12.55
C HIS A 466 1.12 15.39 -13.55
N GLN A 467 2.17 16.15 -13.20
CA GLN A 467 3.31 16.34 -14.08
C GLN A 467 4.16 15.09 -14.20
N VAL A 468 4.72 14.89 -15.38
CA VAL A 468 5.78 13.90 -15.60
C VAL A 468 7.09 14.48 -15.11
N ARG A 469 7.89 13.69 -14.39
CA ARG A 469 9.25 14.03 -13.96
C ARG A 469 10.24 13.06 -14.57
N GLU A 470 11.44 13.54 -14.88
CA GLU A 470 12.55 12.68 -15.28
C GLU A 470 13.10 11.94 -14.06
N PHE A 471 13.23 10.61 -14.18
CA PHE A 471 13.69 9.72 -13.11
C PHE A 471 15.17 9.41 -13.31
N VAL A 472 16.01 9.93 -12.44
CA VAL A 472 17.46 9.81 -12.50
C VAL A 472 17.97 8.95 -11.35
N MET A 473 18.87 8.01 -11.64
CA MET A 473 19.57 7.22 -10.64
C MET A 473 21.04 7.61 -10.63
N GLY A 474 21.56 7.95 -9.47
CA GLY A 474 22.94 8.37 -9.28
C GLY A 474 23.54 7.85 -7.98
N ASN A 475 24.75 8.28 -7.66
CA ASN A 475 25.51 7.84 -6.47
C ASN A 475 24.84 8.21 -5.13
N ARG A 476 23.77 9.00 -5.14
CA ARG A 476 23.02 9.45 -3.96
C ARG A 476 21.60 8.85 -3.91
N GLY A 477 21.34 7.85 -4.71
CA GLY A 477 20.03 7.21 -4.82
C GLY A 477 19.24 7.68 -6.03
N VAL A 478 17.93 7.77 -5.85
CA VAL A 478 16.94 8.20 -6.85
C VAL A 478 16.65 9.69 -6.68
N ASP A 479 16.61 10.41 -7.80
CA ASP A 479 16.23 11.83 -7.86
C ASP A 479 15.20 12.05 -8.97
N LEU A 480 14.32 13.05 -8.80
CA LEU A 480 13.33 13.46 -9.79
C LEU A 480 13.64 14.88 -10.26
N VAL A 481 13.84 15.00 -11.56
CA VAL A 481 14.16 16.27 -12.21
C VAL A 481 12.97 16.73 -13.05
N GLU A 482 12.74 18.05 -13.08
CA GLU A 482 11.68 18.63 -13.92
C GLU A 482 11.97 18.38 -15.39
N VAL A 483 10.95 17.97 -16.12
CA VAL A 483 11.01 17.87 -17.58
C VAL A 483 10.77 19.23 -18.19
N TYR A 484 11.34 19.46 -19.37
CA TYR A 484 11.12 20.69 -20.14
C TYR A 484 9.99 20.47 -21.14
N LEU A 485 9.00 21.37 -21.15
CA LEU A 485 7.89 21.34 -22.12
C LEU A 485 8.19 22.32 -23.27
N SER A 486 8.40 21.79 -24.47
CA SER A 486 8.51 22.58 -25.69
C SER A 486 7.31 22.30 -26.61
N GLY A 487 6.30 23.18 -26.56
CA GLY A 487 5.00 22.92 -27.19
C GLY A 487 4.34 21.67 -26.61
N ASP A 488 3.92 20.71 -27.45
CA ASP A 488 3.31 19.43 -27.04
C ASP A 488 4.35 18.32 -26.74
N ARG A 489 5.66 18.64 -26.75
CA ARG A 489 6.72 17.64 -26.54
C ARG A 489 7.35 17.80 -25.17
N VAL A 490 7.48 16.67 -24.49
CA VAL A 490 8.24 16.55 -23.26
C VAL A 490 9.71 16.29 -23.62
N LEU A 491 10.61 17.20 -23.26
CA LEU A 491 12.05 17.07 -23.46
C LEU A 491 12.72 16.62 -22.15
N THR A 492 13.54 15.58 -22.25
CA THR A 492 14.30 14.97 -21.14
C THR A 492 15.77 14.79 -21.56
N GLY A 493 16.66 14.49 -20.62
CA GLY A 493 18.07 14.19 -20.90
C GLY A 493 18.80 15.32 -21.59
N THR A 494 19.64 14.98 -22.57
CA THR A 494 20.45 15.94 -23.35
C THR A 494 19.61 16.92 -24.16
N ALA A 495 18.42 16.50 -24.62
CA ALA A 495 17.50 17.38 -25.35
C ALA A 495 17.02 18.56 -24.48
N ARG A 496 16.71 18.30 -23.19
CA ARG A 496 16.36 19.33 -22.20
C ARG A 496 17.52 20.30 -21.99
N VAL A 497 18.73 19.77 -21.76
CA VAL A 497 19.95 20.61 -21.53
C VAL A 497 20.22 21.49 -22.73
N SER A 498 20.11 20.93 -23.95
CA SER A 498 20.31 21.69 -25.18
C SER A 498 19.29 22.79 -25.38
N GLN A 499 17.99 22.51 -25.09
CA GLN A 499 16.92 23.50 -25.23
C GLN A 499 17.07 24.64 -24.20
N VAL A 500 17.36 24.33 -22.95
CA VAL A 500 17.59 25.32 -21.90
C VAL A 500 18.78 26.22 -22.29
N ALA A 501 19.89 25.64 -22.76
CA ALA A 501 21.05 26.41 -23.21
C ALA A 501 20.72 27.30 -24.41
N GLN A 502 19.90 26.85 -25.37
CA GLN A 502 19.45 27.66 -26.51
C GLN A 502 18.57 28.83 -26.06
N GLU A 503 17.68 28.62 -25.10
CA GLU A 503 16.82 29.70 -24.59
C GLU A 503 17.58 30.71 -23.75
N GLU A 504 18.52 30.27 -22.93
CA GLU A 504 19.43 31.17 -22.20
C GLU A 504 20.23 32.04 -23.18
N ALA A 505 20.81 31.43 -24.23
CA ALA A 505 21.52 32.16 -25.27
C ALA A 505 20.62 33.17 -26.02
N ALA A 506 19.36 32.76 -26.35
CA ALA A 506 18.38 33.64 -26.98
C ALA A 506 17.94 34.79 -26.06
N SER A 507 17.79 34.52 -24.75
CA SER A 507 17.47 35.51 -23.72
C SER A 507 18.59 36.53 -23.57
N ASP A 508 19.85 36.08 -23.52
CA ASP A 508 21.02 36.95 -23.45
C ASP A 508 21.16 37.82 -24.70
N LEU A 509 20.88 37.27 -25.90
CA LEU A 509 20.90 38.05 -27.14
C LEU A 509 19.82 39.14 -27.10
N ARG A 510 18.58 38.82 -26.71
CA ARG A 510 17.50 39.81 -26.55
C ARG A 510 17.85 40.90 -25.54
N ARG A 511 18.48 40.54 -24.43
CA ARG A 511 18.91 41.50 -23.41
C ARG A 511 19.96 42.45 -23.99
N ARG A 512 20.95 41.93 -24.73
CA ARG A 512 21.99 42.77 -25.40
C ARG A 512 21.40 43.68 -26.45
N ASP A 513 20.44 43.19 -27.25
CA ASP A 513 19.75 44.01 -28.27
C ASP A 513 18.90 45.12 -27.60
N HIS A 514 18.24 44.79 -26.48
CA HIS A 514 17.48 45.78 -25.71
C HIS A 514 18.41 46.87 -25.12
N GLU A 515 19.54 46.49 -24.52
CA GLU A 515 20.55 47.41 -23.99
C GLU A 515 21.14 48.30 -25.09
N ARG A 516 21.42 47.74 -26.27
CA ARG A 516 21.87 48.48 -27.45
C ARG A 516 20.84 49.52 -27.88
N ARG A 517 19.60 49.12 -27.98
CA ARG A 517 18.47 50.00 -28.36
C ARG A 517 18.26 51.14 -27.36
N LEU A 518 18.39 50.84 -26.06
CA LEU A 518 18.36 51.90 -25.03
C LEU A 518 19.49 52.88 -25.15
N LYS A 519 20.74 52.44 -25.46
CA LYS A 519 21.90 53.32 -25.71
C LYS A 519 21.68 54.17 -26.94
N GLU A 520 21.16 53.62 -28.04
CA GLU A 520 20.83 54.38 -29.25
C GLU A 520 19.75 55.43 -28.97
N LEU A 521 18.69 55.11 -28.27
CA LEU A 521 17.66 56.06 -27.86
C LEU A 521 18.22 57.17 -26.94
N ALA A 522 19.08 56.79 -25.99
CA ALA A 522 19.72 57.77 -25.12
C ALA A 522 20.68 58.73 -25.88
N SER A 523 21.38 58.22 -26.91
CA SER A 523 22.21 59.09 -27.78
C SER A 523 21.36 60.00 -28.66
N HIS A 524 20.26 59.48 -29.23
CA HIS A 524 19.29 60.28 -29.96
C HIS A 524 18.70 61.39 -29.10
N ARG A 525 18.30 61.05 -27.87
CA ARG A 525 17.78 62.05 -26.92
C ARG A 525 18.80 63.14 -26.63
N LYS A 526 20.06 62.79 -26.39
CA LYS A 526 21.14 63.78 -26.20
C LYS A 526 21.33 64.66 -27.41
N ALA A 527 21.26 64.10 -28.62
CA ALA A 527 21.37 64.92 -29.86
C ALA A 527 20.19 65.91 -30.02
N ILE A 528 18.94 65.45 -29.70
CA ILE A 528 17.77 66.30 -29.70
C ILE A 528 17.88 67.39 -28.62
N ASP A 529 18.31 67.07 -27.41
CA ASP A 529 18.52 68.05 -26.34
C ASP A 529 19.59 69.08 -26.71
N ALA A 530 20.66 68.64 -27.39
CA ALA A 530 21.65 69.58 -27.93
C ALA A 530 21.13 70.52 -29.03
N GLN A 531 20.27 69.98 -29.94
CA GLN A 531 19.61 70.83 -30.95
C GLN A 531 18.63 71.84 -30.31
N ILE A 532 17.90 71.41 -29.30
CA ILE A 532 16.97 72.28 -28.55
C ILE A 532 17.83 73.44 -27.90
N ALA A 533 18.91 73.06 -27.24
CA ALA A 533 19.79 74.07 -26.62
C ALA A 533 20.36 75.05 -27.65
N ALA A 534 20.82 74.58 -28.83
CA ALA A 534 21.32 75.42 -29.91
C ALA A 534 20.19 76.35 -30.48
N LEU A 535 19.00 75.82 -30.67
CA LEU A 535 17.87 76.67 -31.14
C LEU A 535 17.44 77.66 -30.08
N GLN A 536 17.52 77.36 -28.83
CA GLN A 536 17.22 78.29 -27.72
C GLN A 536 18.28 79.41 -27.69
N ALA A 537 19.56 79.07 -27.86
CA ALA A 537 20.64 80.03 -27.94
C ALA A 537 20.43 80.99 -29.13
N GLN A 538 20.12 80.51 -30.33
CA GLN A 538 19.80 81.30 -31.50
C GLN A 538 18.55 82.21 -31.29
N ALA A 539 17.53 81.65 -30.56
CA ALA A 539 16.35 82.48 -30.26
C ALA A 539 16.69 83.63 -29.30
N VAL A 540 17.55 83.42 -28.33
CA VAL A 540 18.04 84.46 -27.41
C VAL A 540 18.89 85.50 -28.16
N GLU A 541 19.76 85.03 -29.03
CA GLU A 541 20.55 85.92 -29.88
C GLU A 541 19.69 86.82 -30.78
N ARG A 542 18.71 86.20 -31.48
CA ARG A 542 17.73 86.97 -32.32
C ARG A 542 16.86 87.90 -31.49
N ALA A 543 16.46 87.45 -30.29
CA ALA A 543 15.71 88.36 -29.40
C ALA A 543 16.53 89.56 -28.99
N GLY A 544 17.85 89.40 -28.72
CA GLY A 544 18.76 90.46 -28.45
C GLY A 544 18.98 91.41 -29.66
N GLU A 545 19.06 90.87 -30.90
CA GLU A 545 19.13 91.68 -32.14
C GLU A 545 17.85 92.49 -32.33
N VAL A 546 16.68 91.87 -32.06
CA VAL A 546 15.41 92.62 -32.16
C VAL A 546 15.31 93.71 -31.10
N GLU A 547 15.73 93.40 -29.86
CA GLU A 547 15.72 94.38 -28.77
C GLU A 547 16.72 95.57 -29.08
N PHE A 548 17.86 95.20 -29.60
CA PHE A 548 18.85 96.25 -30.06
C PHE A 548 18.28 97.03 -31.23
N ALA A 549 17.61 96.46 -32.20
CA ALA A 549 16.97 97.16 -33.30
C ALA A 549 15.83 98.10 -32.83
N ILE A 550 15.02 97.65 -31.87
CA ILE A 550 13.98 98.44 -31.25
C ILE A 550 14.56 99.63 -30.47
N GLU A 551 15.61 99.44 -29.71
CA GLU A 551 16.24 100.47 -28.94
C GLU A 551 16.90 101.47 -29.88
N ARG A 552 17.57 100.99 -30.96
CA ARG A 552 18.12 101.89 -32.01
C ARG A 552 17.05 102.70 -32.70
N GLU A 553 15.90 102.10 -33.00
CA GLU A 553 14.78 102.80 -33.63
C GLU A 553 14.13 103.81 -32.65
N ARG A 554 14.07 103.49 -31.35
CA ARG A 554 13.63 104.40 -30.28
C ARG A 554 14.62 105.62 -30.15
N LEU A 555 15.87 105.35 -30.14
CA LEU A 555 16.88 106.42 -30.11
C LEU A 555 16.80 107.31 -31.37
N HIS A 556 16.59 106.73 -32.56
CA HIS A 556 16.31 107.46 -33.78
C HIS A 556 15.09 108.28 -33.72
N ALA A 557 13.99 107.77 -33.19
CA ALA A 557 12.75 108.45 -33.02
C ALA A 557 12.84 109.59 -31.99
N GLU A 558 13.52 109.33 -30.87
CA GLU A 558 13.80 110.36 -29.86
C GLU A 558 14.69 111.50 -30.44
N GLY A 559 15.71 111.09 -31.21
CA GLY A 559 16.56 112.04 -31.91
C GLY A 559 15.82 112.86 -32.98
N ALA A 560 14.91 112.23 -33.73
CA ALA A 560 14.02 112.87 -34.68
C ALA A 560 13.01 113.83 -33.99
N SER A 561 12.43 113.36 -32.85
CA SER A 561 11.50 114.18 -32.02
C SER A 561 12.25 115.42 -31.43
N THR A 562 13.52 115.18 -30.94
CA THR A 562 14.31 116.25 -30.41
C THR A 562 14.65 117.29 -31.52
N ARG A 563 15.02 116.82 -32.70
CA ARG A 563 15.23 117.69 -33.89
C ARG A 563 13.95 118.43 -34.33
N ALA A 564 12.84 117.66 -34.35
CA ALA A 564 11.55 118.27 -34.66
C ALA A 564 11.11 119.35 -33.64
N ARG A 565 11.35 119.06 -32.30
CA ARG A 565 11.13 120.10 -31.24
C ARG A 565 12.08 121.31 -31.34
N ALA A 566 13.30 121.07 -31.71
CA ALA A 566 14.26 122.12 -31.96
C ALA A 566 13.86 122.99 -33.19
N LEU A 567 13.45 122.37 -34.28
CA LEU A 567 12.91 123.03 -35.48
C LEU A 567 11.57 123.76 -35.22
N ALA A 568 10.68 123.16 -34.40
CA ALA A 568 9.41 123.83 -34.04
C ALA A 568 9.67 125.05 -33.15
N ARG A 569 10.65 125.06 -32.25
CA ARG A 569 11.05 126.20 -31.43
C ARG A 569 11.70 127.32 -32.27
N SER A 570 12.32 126.99 -33.35
CA SER A 570 12.89 127.99 -34.29
C SER A 570 11.92 128.62 -35.29
N ARG A 571 10.68 128.07 -35.37
CA ARG A 571 9.62 128.51 -36.33
C ARG A 571 8.32 128.93 -35.69
N ASP A 572 8.24 129.10 -34.36
CA ASP A 572 7.05 129.52 -33.60
C ASP A 572 5.77 128.75 -33.93
N VAL A 573 5.92 127.38 -34.17
CA VAL A 573 4.75 126.49 -34.46
C VAL A 573 4.54 125.54 -33.26
N PRO A 574 3.29 125.39 -32.67
CA PRO A 574 3.04 124.57 -31.53
C PRO A 574 3.15 123.07 -31.89
N PRO A 575 3.69 122.18 -30.91
CA PRO A 575 3.96 120.74 -31.15
C PRO A 575 2.67 119.90 -31.45
N PRO A 576 2.74 118.91 -32.35
CA PRO A 576 1.67 118.01 -32.66
C PRO A 576 1.33 117.09 -31.48
N GLN A 577 0.03 116.82 -31.18
CA GLN A 577 -0.43 115.91 -30.15
C GLN A 577 -0.14 114.43 -30.48
N PRO A 578 0.18 113.58 -29.53
CA PRO A 578 0.45 112.14 -29.76
C PRO A 578 -0.82 111.36 -30.15
N ARG A 579 -0.70 110.46 -31.16
CA ARG A 579 -1.80 109.54 -31.60
C ARG A 579 -1.92 108.34 -30.62
N PRO A 580 -3.03 107.76 -30.33
CA PRO A 580 -3.25 106.63 -29.42
C PRO A 580 -2.74 105.31 -30.03
N GLU A 581 -2.11 104.45 -29.16
CA GLU A 581 -1.63 103.14 -29.53
C GLU A 581 -2.73 102.16 -29.87
N PRO A 582 -2.52 101.27 -30.85
CA PRO A 582 -3.50 100.18 -31.14
C PRO A 582 -3.46 99.08 -30.12
N PRO A 583 -4.56 98.38 -29.87
CA PRO A 583 -4.67 97.37 -28.80
C PRO A 583 -3.81 96.13 -29.08
N ARG A 584 -3.11 95.63 -28.05
CA ARG A 584 -2.33 94.37 -28.06
C ARG A 584 -3.27 93.18 -28.21
N ARG A 585 -3.11 92.41 -29.26
CA ARG A 585 -3.72 91.09 -29.39
C ARG A 585 -2.98 90.07 -28.48
N VAL A 586 -3.73 89.46 -27.57
CA VAL A 586 -3.33 88.33 -26.76
C VAL A 586 -3.43 87.08 -27.63
N PRO A 587 -2.37 86.20 -27.68
CA PRO A 587 -2.49 84.93 -28.40
C PRO A 587 -3.33 83.95 -27.60
N ALA A 588 -4.24 83.30 -28.24
CA ALA A 588 -5.15 82.29 -27.70
C ALA A 588 -4.35 81.03 -27.27
N ALA A 589 -4.67 80.57 -26.08
CA ALA A 589 -4.15 79.28 -25.53
C ALA A 589 -4.73 78.11 -26.35
N THR A 590 -3.85 77.34 -26.93
CA THR A 590 -4.21 76.04 -27.53
C THR A 590 -4.46 75.00 -26.44
N ARG A 591 -5.69 74.54 -26.37
CA ARG A 591 -6.11 73.37 -25.59
C ARG A 591 -5.39 72.11 -26.10
N LYS A 592 -4.76 71.42 -25.20
CA LYS A 592 -4.42 70.01 -25.42
C LYS A 592 -5.68 69.17 -25.29
N ASP A 593 -6.05 68.51 -26.35
CA ASP A 593 -6.92 67.36 -26.28
C ASP A 593 -6.09 66.06 -26.20
N SER A 594 -6.44 65.30 -25.18
CA SER A 594 -5.99 63.95 -24.94
C SER A 594 -6.61 62.98 -25.94
N LYS A 595 -5.82 62.16 -26.52
CA LYS A 595 -6.13 60.71 -26.73
C LYS A 595 -4.86 59.91 -26.75
#